data_a3dea5399f0f406d914e24c1064c6e80
#
_entry.id   a3dea5399f0f406d914e24c1064c6e80
#
_cell.length_a   1.000
_cell.length_b   1.000
_cell.length_c   1.000
_cell.angle_alpha   90.00
_cell.angle_beta   90.00
_cell.angle_gamma   90.00
#
_symmetry.space_group_name_H-M   'P 1'
#
loop_
_entity.id
_entity.type
_entity.pdbx_description
1 polymer ?
#
loop_
_entity_poly.entity_id
_entity_poly.type
_entity_poly.pdbx_seq_one_letter_code
_entity_poly.pdbx_strand_id
1 'polypeptide(L)' 'MTGLPIDNHIRRLRFAHGEMTQQQLAERIGVTRQTVNAIELGKYSPSLEVAFRIAAVFNVPLEQVFQYRQSG' A
#
# COMPACT_ATOMS: atom_id res chain seq x y z
N MET A 1 17.90 -2.20 12.34
CA MET A 1 17.05 -1.63 11.29
C MET A 1 15.97 -2.61 10.88
N THR A 2 14.78 -2.19 10.94
CA THR A 2 13.66 -3.04 10.59
C THR A 2 12.83 -2.38 9.51
N GLY A 3 12.30 -3.17 8.60
CA GLY A 3 11.43 -2.70 7.54
C GLY A 3 12.20 -2.12 6.36
N LEU A 4 11.44 -1.76 5.36
CA LEU A 4 11.95 -1.22 4.12
C LEU A 4 12.05 0.30 4.21
N PRO A 5 12.92 0.93 3.39
CA PRO A 5 13.02 2.40 3.40
C PRO A 5 11.85 3.06 2.68
N ILE A 6 10.71 2.44 2.69
CA ILE A 6 9.51 2.93 2.00
C ILE A 6 8.38 2.99 3.01
N ASP A 7 7.83 4.18 3.19
CA ASP A 7 6.62 4.37 3.99
C ASP A 7 5.41 4.29 3.09
N ASN A 8 4.29 3.85 3.65
CA ASN A 8 3.05 3.83 2.88
C ASN A 8 1.92 4.39 3.72
N HIS A 9 0.90 4.86 3.01
CA HIS A 9 -0.30 5.43 3.62
C HIS A 9 -1.53 4.60 3.27
N ILE A 10 -1.35 3.31 3.00
CA ILE A 10 -2.44 2.46 2.52
C ILE A 10 -3.55 2.38 3.55
N ARG A 11 -3.22 2.19 4.82
CA ARG A 11 -4.24 2.08 5.86
C ARG A 11 -5.09 3.34 5.95
N ARG A 12 -4.44 4.50 5.91
CA ARG A 12 -5.16 5.77 5.96
C ARG A 12 -6.06 5.95 4.74
N LEU A 13 -5.54 5.58 3.58
CA LEU A 13 -6.33 5.68 2.34
C LEU A 13 -7.50 4.72 2.36
N ARG A 14 -7.32 3.51 2.89
CA ARG A 14 -8.43 2.56 3.02
C ARG A 14 -9.54 3.14 3.88
N PHE A 15 -9.19 3.72 5.02
CA PHE A 15 -10.18 4.28 5.92
C PHE A 15 -10.89 5.48 5.30
N ALA A 16 -10.17 6.29 4.52
CA ALA A 16 -10.77 7.44 3.84
C ALA A 16 -11.70 7.02 2.71
N HIS A 17 -11.62 5.77 2.25
CA HIS A 17 -12.45 5.25 1.15
C HIS A 17 -13.49 4.27 1.69
N GLY A 18 -14.33 4.71 2.64
CA GLY A 18 -15.41 3.91 3.16
C GLY A 18 -14.96 2.81 4.09
N GLU A 19 -13.86 3.02 4.80
CA GLU A 19 -13.31 2.03 5.73
C GLU A 19 -13.06 0.68 5.04
N MET A 20 -12.43 0.76 3.87
CA MET A 20 -12.13 -0.43 3.08
C MET A 20 -11.25 -1.39 3.88
N THR A 21 -11.60 -2.68 3.85
CA THR A 21 -10.81 -3.69 4.54
C THR A 21 -9.60 -4.08 3.72
N GLN A 22 -8.62 -4.73 4.37
CA GLN A 22 -7.47 -5.28 3.65
C GLN A 22 -7.93 -6.31 2.61
N GLN A 23 -8.93 -7.13 2.95
CA GLN A 23 -9.44 -8.13 2.02
C GLN A 23 -10.05 -7.46 0.78
N GLN A 24 -10.81 -6.40 0.98
CA GLN A 24 -11.42 -5.69 -0.14
C GLN A 24 -10.35 -5.10 -1.05
N LEU A 25 -9.31 -4.51 -0.48
CA LEU A 25 -8.22 -3.98 -1.28
C LEU A 25 -7.49 -5.11 -2.02
N ALA A 26 -7.22 -6.21 -1.33
CA ALA A 26 -6.53 -7.35 -1.93
C ALA A 26 -7.27 -7.85 -3.16
N GLU A 27 -8.60 -7.96 -3.07
CA GLU A 27 -9.41 -8.41 -4.20
C GLU A 27 -9.33 -7.45 -5.37
N ARG A 28 -9.28 -6.15 -5.09
CA ARG A 28 -9.24 -5.16 -6.16
C ARG A 28 -7.91 -5.13 -6.89
N ILE A 29 -6.82 -5.46 -6.21
CA ILE A 29 -5.50 -5.39 -6.83
C ILE A 29 -4.95 -6.77 -7.19
N GLY A 30 -5.72 -7.84 -6.90
CA GLY A 30 -5.36 -9.18 -7.37
C GLY A 30 -4.27 -9.85 -6.56
N VAL A 31 -4.21 -9.58 -5.26
CA VAL A 31 -3.25 -10.24 -4.36
C VAL A 31 -4.00 -10.79 -3.15
N THR A 32 -3.29 -11.48 -2.26
CA THR A 32 -3.90 -12.00 -1.05
C THR A 32 -3.96 -10.93 0.04
N ARG A 33 -4.83 -11.15 1.04
CA ARG A 33 -4.91 -10.26 2.19
C ARG A 33 -3.57 -10.21 2.93
N GLN A 34 -2.90 -11.37 3.03
CA GLN A 34 -1.59 -11.42 3.68
C GLN A 34 -0.59 -10.51 2.99
N THR A 35 -0.63 -10.44 1.66
CA THR A 35 0.25 -9.55 0.91
C THR A 35 -0.04 -8.09 1.24
N VAL A 36 -1.32 -7.70 1.29
CA VAL A 36 -1.68 -6.33 1.65
C VAL A 36 -1.16 -6.01 3.06
N ASN A 37 -1.37 -6.94 4.00
CA ASN A 37 -0.92 -6.73 5.37
C ASN A 37 0.60 -6.56 5.44
N ALA A 38 1.35 -7.39 4.71
CA ALA A 38 2.80 -7.31 4.69
C ALA A 38 3.29 -5.99 4.11
N ILE A 39 2.61 -5.50 3.07
CA ILE A 39 2.95 -4.20 2.48
C ILE A 39 2.69 -3.09 3.50
N GLU A 40 1.54 -3.11 4.16
CA GLU A 40 1.20 -2.06 5.14
C GLU A 40 2.18 -2.04 6.30
N LEU A 41 2.66 -3.21 6.71
CA LEU A 41 3.63 -3.32 7.81
C LEU A 41 5.06 -2.98 7.40
N GLY A 42 5.30 -2.72 6.12
CA GLY A 42 6.63 -2.42 5.63
C GLY A 42 7.55 -3.62 5.56
N LYS A 43 6.98 -4.83 5.52
CA LYS A 43 7.76 -6.07 5.46
C LYS A 43 7.93 -6.59 4.05
N TYR A 44 7.22 -6.03 3.09
CA TYR A 44 7.24 -6.50 1.72
C TYR A 44 7.00 -5.33 0.78
N SER A 45 7.83 -5.21 -0.25
CA SER A 45 7.66 -4.20 -1.29
C SER A 45 6.85 -4.78 -2.42
N PRO A 46 5.76 -4.13 -2.83
CA PRO A 46 4.99 -4.61 -3.97
C PRO A 46 5.78 -4.45 -5.26
N SER A 47 5.40 -5.23 -6.27
CA SER A 47 5.88 -4.96 -7.62
C SER A 47 5.38 -3.58 -8.06
N LEU A 48 6.03 -3.04 -9.07
CA LEU A 48 5.63 -1.73 -9.60
C LEU A 48 4.18 -1.77 -10.09
N GLU A 49 3.79 -2.86 -10.74
CA GLU A 49 2.41 -2.99 -11.22
C GLU A 49 1.42 -2.97 -10.08
N VAL A 50 1.68 -3.73 -9.01
CA VAL A 50 0.79 -3.74 -7.85
C VAL A 50 0.74 -2.37 -7.20
N ALA A 51 1.87 -1.68 -7.11
CA ALA A 51 1.92 -0.34 -6.54
C ALA A 51 1.03 0.63 -7.32
N PHE A 52 1.09 0.58 -8.65
CA PHE A 52 0.23 1.43 -9.48
C PHE A 52 -1.24 1.04 -9.35
N ARG A 53 -1.54 -0.26 -9.20
CA ARG A 53 -2.93 -0.69 -8.99
C ARG A 53 -3.49 -0.13 -7.69
N ILE A 54 -2.68 -0.13 -6.63
CA ILE A 54 -3.11 0.45 -5.36
C ILE A 54 -3.43 1.94 -5.54
N ALA A 55 -2.53 2.67 -6.18
CA ALA A 55 -2.76 4.10 -6.42
C ALA A 55 -4.04 4.32 -7.22
N ALA A 56 -4.28 3.47 -8.21
CA ALA A 56 -5.48 3.59 -9.04
C ALA A 56 -6.77 3.33 -8.25
N VAL A 57 -6.74 2.36 -7.32
CA VAL A 57 -7.92 2.08 -6.48
C VAL A 57 -8.32 3.33 -5.70
N PHE A 58 -7.35 4.05 -5.17
CA PHE A 58 -7.61 5.24 -4.37
C PHE A 58 -7.66 6.52 -5.20
N ASN A 59 -7.39 6.42 -6.50
CA ASN A 59 -7.42 7.55 -7.43
C ASN A 59 -6.50 8.67 -6.96
N VAL A 60 -5.27 8.29 -6.59
CA VAL A 60 -4.25 9.24 -6.14
C VAL A 60 -2.94 8.92 -6.86
N PRO A 61 -2.02 9.89 -6.93
CA PRO A 61 -0.69 9.59 -7.48
C PRO A 61 0.07 8.60 -6.60
N LEU A 62 1.00 7.90 -7.20
CA LEU A 62 1.80 6.90 -6.51
C LEU A 62 2.47 7.49 -5.26
N GLU A 63 2.94 8.71 -5.33
CA GLU A 63 3.63 9.36 -4.22
C GLU A 63 2.73 9.58 -3.00
N GLN A 64 1.43 9.55 -3.18
CA GLN A 64 0.52 9.64 -2.04
C GLN A 64 0.29 8.29 -1.37
N VAL A 65 0.65 7.21 -2.04
CA VAL A 65 0.56 5.87 -1.46
C VAL A 65 1.88 5.48 -0.82
N PHE A 66 2.99 5.70 -1.53
CA PHE A 66 4.31 5.28 -1.09
C PHE A 66 5.27 6.45 -1.10
N GLN A 67 6.11 6.51 -0.09
CA GLN A 67 7.14 7.53 0.01
C GLN A 67 8.44 6.87 0.41
N TYR A 68 9.53 7.28 -0.24
CA TYR A 68 10.84 6.74 0.06
C TYR A 68 11.43 7.53 1.23
N ARG A 69 11.80 6.81 2.29
CA ARG A 69 12.45 7.41 3.44
C ARG A 69 13.89 7.73 3.09
N GLN A 70 14.24 9.00 3.15
CA GLN A 70 15.61 9.40 2.94
C GLN A 70 16.27 9.54 4.29
N SER A 71 17.38 8.86 4.46
CA SER A 71 18.11 9.01 5.70
C SER A 71 19.04 10.19 5.57
N GLY A 72 18.88 11.03 6.47
CA GLY A 72 19.74 12.11 6.80
C GLY A 72 20.24 13.03 5.80
#